data_932f117dc3d07c113529dd203ba541ae
#
_entry.id   932f117dc3d07c113529dd203ba541ae
#
_cell.length_a   1.000
_cell.length_b   1.000
_cell.length_c   1.000
_cell.angle_alpha   90.00
_cell.angle_beta   90.00
_cell.angle_gamma   90.00
#
_symmetry.space_group_name_H-M   'P 1'
#
loop_
_entity.id
_entity.type
_entity.pdbx_description
1 polymer ?
#
loop_
_entity_poly.entity_id
_entity_poly.type
_entity_poly.pdbx_seq_one_letter_code
_entity_poly.pdbx_strand_id
1 'polypeptide(L)'
;PLIAQFSDEDLVVGGGVAIFHIASQRVVICSAPDRRGEKYYFLPKGRRDAGEDSRTGAEREGYEESGYRNRLLPLPTKHRQPQAHPRVDSPPLTAEPVWMQMMPLGYGSKQYVLYWYIAETLPPGLEVELETEVGAAYKPPPAYPHSLTLRDRVKMEPEGYEPLHHEGTGVDEEEATYESHLVSVEEAIKKLGRTGVMADVVLKGWKEIQHRFAME
;
A
#
# COMPACT_ATOMS: atom_id res chain seq x y z
N PRO A 1 -21.57 19.75 9.87
CA PRO A 1 -20.25 19.62 9.28
C PRO A 1 -19.19 19.82 10.35
N LEU A 2 -18.20 18.93 10.39
CA LEU A 2 -17.07 19.02 11.30
C LEU A 2 -15.98 19.86 10.60
N ILE A 3 -15.49 20.90 11.28
CA ILE A 3 -14.31 21.67 10.83
C ILE A 3 -13.18 21.36 11.80
N ALA A 4 -12.06 20.87 11.29
CA ALA A 4 -10.83 20.68 12.03
C ALA A 4 -9.70 21.45 11.33
N GLN A 5 -8.87 22.16 12.10
CA GLN A 5 -7.75 22.96 11.60
C GLN A 5 -6.53 22.65 12.45
N PHE A 6 -5.42 22.35 11.78
CA PHE A 6 -4.15 22.04 12.42
C PHE A 6 -3.07 22.85 11.75
N SER A 7 -2.09 23.32 12.53
CA SER A 7 -0.86 23.89 12.01
C SER A 7 0.06 22.79 11.47
N ASP A 8 1.09 23.16 10.74
CA ASP A 8 2.14 22.26 10.28
C ASP A 8 2.91 21.60 11.45
N GLU A 9 2.99 22.27 12.60
CA GLU A 9 3.62 21.74 13.81
C GLU A 9 2.79 20.63 14.49
N ASP A 10 1.47 20.61 14.22
CA ASP A 10 0.52 19.67 14.83
C ASP A 10 0.06 18.58 13.86
N LEU A 11 0.52 18.59 12.61
CA LEU A 11 0.08 17.66 11.58
C LEU A 11 1.21 16.77 11.09
N VAL A 12 1.03 15.46 11.23
CA VAL A 12 1.89 14.43 10.61
C VAL A 12 1.11 13.75 9.51
N VAL A 13 1.72 13.63 8.32
CA VAL A 13 1.11 12.92 7.18
C VAL A 13 1.89 11.65 6.92
N GLY A 14 1.17 10.59 6.59
CA GLY A 14 1.75 9.32 6.19
C GLY A 14 1.00 8.63 5.07
N GLY A 15 1.57 7.54 4.60
CA GLY A 15 1.01 6.63 3.62
C GLY A 15 0.98 5.20 4.14
N GLY A 16 -0.06 4.47 3.78
CA GLY A 16 -0.16 3.04 4.03
C GLY A 16 -0.71 2.34 2.78
N VAL A 17 -0.44 1.07 2.64
CA VAL A 17 -0.72 0.35 1.42
C VAL A 17 -1.20 -1.08 1.67
N ALA A 18 -2.20 -1.52 0.89
CA ALA A 18 -2.54 -2.92 0.74
C ALA A 18 -1.92 -3.44 -0.56
N ILE A 19 -0.94 -4.32 -0.45
CA ILE A 19 -0.15 -4.86 -1.56
C ILE A 19 -0.75 -6.18 -1.99
N PHE A 20 -1.29 -6.25 -3.21
CA PHE A 20 -1.90 -7.46 -3.74
C PHE A 20 -0.96 -8.19 -4.71
N HIS A 21 -0.84 -9.48 -4.55
CA HIS A 21 -0.37 -10.39 -5.60
C HIS A 21 -1.59 -10.82 -6.42
N ILE A 22 -1.79 -10.13 -7.54
CA ILE A 22 -3.03 -10.19 -8.33
C ILE A 22 -3.25 -11.60 -8.89
N ALA A 23 -2.21 -12.24 -9.42
CA ALA A 23 -2.30 -13.55 -10.06
C ALA A 23 -2.82 -14.64 -9.10
N SER A 24 -2.37 -14.63 -7.84
CA SER A 24 -2.80 -15.62 -6.83
C SER A 24 -3.93 -15.13 -5.91
N GLN A 25 -4.46 -13.91 -6.12
CA GLN A 25 -5.53 -13.31 -5.32
C GLN A 25 -5.19 -13.24 -3.81
N ARG A 26 -3.92 -12.96 -3.51
CA ARG A 26 -3.40 -12.83 -2.15
C ARG A 26 -3.02 -11.38 -1.86
N VAL A 27 -2.91 -11.05 -0.57
CA VAL A 27 -2.52 -9.73 -0.08
C VAL A 27 -1.46 -9.87 0.99
N VAL A 28 -0.52 -8.93 1.02
CA VAL A 28 0.51 -8.85 2.05
C VAL A 28 -0.08 -8.24 3.31
N ILE A 29 0.13 -8.89 4.44
CA ILE A 29 -0.09 -8.35 5.78
C ILE A 29 1.17 -8.54 6.61
N CYS A 30 1.44 -7.62 7.51
CA CYS A 30 2.52 -7.73 8.47
C CYS A 30 2.00 -8.19 9.84
N SER A 31 2.89 -8.72 10.67
CA SER A 31 2.60 -9.01 12.07
C SER A 31 3.79 -8.66 12.95
N ALA A 32 3.48 -8.28 14.19
CA ALA A 32 4.46 -8.02 15.24
C ALA A 32 3.93 -8.48 16.59
N PRO A 33 4.78 -8.72 17.58
CA PRO A 33 4.34 -8.94 18.95
C PRO A 33 3.89 -7.62 19.60
N ASP A 34 2.78 -7.61 20.30
CA ASP A 34 2.37 -6.51 21.14
C ASP A 34 3.19 -6.47 22.46
N ARG A 35 2.88 -5.51 23.35
CA ARG A 35 3.55 -5.37 24.65
C ARG A 35 3.38 -6.58 25.59
N ARG A 36 2.44 -7.48 25.28
CA ARG A 36 2.18 -8.72 26.02
C ARG A 36 2.80 -9.93 25.33
N GLY A 37 3.43 -9.74 24.16
CA GLY A 37 3.97 -10.79 23.32
C GLY A 37 2.89 -11.48 22.44
N GLU A 38 1.66 -10.95 22.41
CA GLU A 38 0.61 -11.45 21.52
C GLU A 38 0.80 -10.90 20.12
N LYS A 39 0.68 -11.76 19.11
CA LYS A 39 0.83 -11.38 17.70
C LYS A 39 -0.38 -10.56 17.23
N TYR A 40 -0.15 -9.35 16.74
CA TYR A 40 -1.17 -8.56 16.05
C TYR A 40 -0.80 -8.40 14.56
N TYR A 41 -1.81 -8.14 13.74
CA TYR A 41 -1.66 -8.04 12.28
C TYR A 41 -2.02 -6.65 11.81
N PHE A 42 -1.30 -6.16 10.79
CA PHE A 42 -1.50 -4.83 10.23
C PHE A 42 -1.12 -4.77 8.73
N LEU A 43 -1.51 -3.69 8.06
CA LEU A 43 -1.00 -3.33 6.73
C LEU A 43 0.19 -2.40 6.89
N PRO A 44 1.23 -2.52 6.04
CA PRO A 44 2.38 -1.64 6.07
C PRO A 44 1.98 -0.17 5.89
N LYS A 45 2.58 0.71 6.70
CA LYS A 45 2.28 2.13 6.75
C LYS A 45 3.33 2.88 7.56
N GLY A 46 3.61 4.10 7.20
CA GLY A 46 4.45 4.95 8.01
C GLY A 46 4.33 6.42 7.65
N ARG A 47 5.19 7.21 8.25
CA ARG A 47 5.25 8.65 8.01
C ARG A 47 5.98 8.92 6.69
N ARG A 48 5.48 9.86 5.91
CA ARG A 48 6.25 10.34 4.78
C ARG A 48 7.48 11.12 5.23
N ASP A 49 8.54 11.04 4.48
CA ASP A 49 9.73 11.84 4.68
C ASP A 49 9.48 13.32 4.32
N ALA A 50 10.33 14.21 4.79
CA ALA A 50 10.27 15.63 4.44
C ALA A 50 10.48 15.81 2.92
N GLY A 51 9.50 16.40 2.25
CA GLY A 51 9.51 16.59 0.79
C GLY A 51 8.95 15.41 -0.02
N GLU A 52 8.66 14.28 0.61
CA GLU A 52 8.00 13.14 -0.01
C GLU A 52 6.48 13.37 -0.09
N ASP A 53 5.81 12.84 -1.10
CA ASP A 53 4.36 12.76 -1.11
C ASP A 53 3.85 11.46 -0.46
N SER A 54 2.56 11.41 -0.10
CA SER A 54 2.01 10.25 0.61
C SER A 54 1.91 8.98 -0.24
N ARG A 55 1.97 9.07 -1.58
CA ARG A 55 1.99 7.91 -2.50
C ARG A 55 3.35 7.23 -2.46
N THR A 56 4.40 8.03 -2.66
CA THR A 56 5.78 7.56 -2.58
C THR A 56 6.07 6.99 -1.20
N GLY A 57 5.64 7.70 -0.14
CA GLY A 57 5.76 7.20 1.23
C GLY A 57 5.05 5.86 1.44
N ALA A 58 3.85 5.66 0.87
CA ALA A 58 3.14 4.40 0.98
C ALA A 58 3.87 3.24 0.28
N GLU A 59 4.45 3.47 -0.91
CA GLU A 59 5.24 2.46 -1.62
C GLU A 59 6.53 2.11 -0.87
N ARG A 60 7.22 3.12 -0.32
CA ARG A 60 8.44 2.94 0.48
C ARG A 60 8.16 2.16 1.77
N GLU A 61 7.22 2.61 2.58
CA GLU A 61 6.81 1.93 3.81
C GLU A 61 6.30 0.51 3.53
N GLY A 62 5.60 0.34 2.40
CA GLY A 62 5.20 -0.97 1.91
C GLY A 62 6.38 -1.92 1.78
N TYR A 63 7.49 -1.46 1.22
CA TYR A 63 8.72 -2.24 1.06
C TYR A 63 9.48 -2.41 2.38
N GLU A 64 9.69 -1.32 3.12
CA GLU A 64 10.47 -1.33 4.37
C GLU A 64 9.85 -2.24 5.42
N GLU A 65 8.55 -2.12 5.66
CA GLU A 65 7.86 -2.92 6.68
C GLU A 65 7.52 -4.35 6.22
N SER A 66 7.39 -4.63 4.91
CA SER A 66 6.95 -5.94 4.45
C SER A 66 7.96 -6.74 3.63
N GLY A 67 9.06 -6.15 3.19
CA GLY A 67 10.01 -6.81 2.30
C GLY A 67 9.50 -7.04 0.87
N TYR A 68 8.27 -6.62 0.53
CA TYR A 68 7.73 -6.74 -0.81
C TYR A 68 7.81 -5.43 -1.56
N ARG A 69 8.60 -5.37 -2.66
CA ARG A 69 8.53 -4.24 -3.57
C ARG A 69 7.13 -4.15 -4.16
N ASN A 70 6.64 -2.95 -4.23
CA ASN A 70 5.27 -2.69 -4.66
C ASN A 70 5.18 -1.40 -5.44
N ARG A 71 4.16 -1.27 -6.26
CA ARG A 71 3.79 -0.02 -6.93
C ARG A 71 2.30 0.20 -6.88
N LEU A 72 1.89 1.46 -6.80
CA LEU A 72 0.47 1.80 -6.73
C LEU A 72 -0.27 1.36 -7.99
N LEU A 73 -1.44 0.77 -7.77
CA LEU A 73 -2.28 0.21 -8.81
C LEU A 73 -3.39 1.20 -9.19
N PRO A 74 -3.43 1.71 -10.45
CA PRO A 74 -4.54 2.51 -10.91
C PRO A 74 -5.83 1.69 -10.97
N LEU A 75 -6.90 2.19 -10.31
CA LEU A 75 -8.17 1.49 -10.16
C LEU A 75 -9.35 2.40 -10.56
N PRO A 76 -10.52 1.84 -10.93
CA PRO A 76 -11.72 2.60 -11.26
C PRO A 76 -12.42 3.18 -10.03
N THR A 77 -11.63 3.66 -9.06
CA THR A 77 -12.10 4.15 -7.77
C THR A 77 -12.94 5.40 -7.93
N LYS A 78 -14.13 5.41 -7.35
CA LYS A 78 -14.98 6.61 -7.29
C LYS A 78 -14.41 7.59 -6.25
N HIS A 79 -13.77 8.65 -6.72
CA HIS A 79 -13.26 9.73 -5.89
C HIS A 79 -14.01 11.06 -6.16
N ARG A 80 -13.82 12.05 -5.29
CA ARG A 80 -14.45 13.37 -5.38
C ARG A 80 -13.51 14.46 -5.88
N GLN A 81 -12.32 14.07 -6.34
CA GLN A 81 -11.36 15.03 -6.88
C GLN A 81 -11.88 15.65 -8.19
N PRO A 82 -11.74 16.96 -8.40
CA PRO A 82 -12.11 17.59 -9.64
C PRO A 82 -11.20 17.14 -10.79
N GLN A 83 -11.73 17.20 -12.01
CA GLN A 83 -10.90 16.98 -13.19
C GLN A 83 -9.91 18.12 -13.38
N ALA A 84 -8.71 17.80 -13.88
CA ALA A 84 -7.71 18.80 -14.22
C ALA A 84 -8.19 19.73 -15.35
N HIS A 85 -7.69 20.98 -15.36
CA HIS A 85 -7.91 21.93 -16.45
C HIS A 85 -6.60 22.19 -17.21
N PRO A 86 -6.59 22.29 -18.56
CA PRO A 86 -7.74 22.01 -19.44
C PRO A 86 -8.21 20.56 -19.29
N ARG A 87 -9.47 20.26 -19.59
CA ARG A 87 -9.99 18.89 -19.54
C ARG A 87 -9.14 18.00 -20.44
N VAL A 88 -8.21 17.33 -19.83
CA VAL A 88 -7.62 16.11 -20.38
C VAL A 88 -8.63 15.04 -20.06
N ASP A 89 -8.96 14.17 -21.01
CA ASP A 89 -9.75 13.00 -20.71
C ASP A 89 -9.10 12.31 -19.53
N SER A 90 -9.73 12.43 -18.36
CA SER A 90 -9.18 11.84 -17.14
C SER A 90 -9.13 10.33 -17.37
N PRO A 91 -8.00 9.68 -17.16
CA PRO A 91 -7.94 8.25 -17.30
C PRO A 91 -9.03 7.65 -16.38
N PRO A 92 -9.79 6.67 -16.85
CA PRO A 92 -10.83 6.03 -16.04
C PRO A 92 -10.26 5.32 -14.81
N LEU A 93 -8.92 5.18 -14.74
CA LEU A 93 -8.18 4.50 -13.70
C LEU A 93 -7.22 5.49 -13.01
N THR A 94 -7.28 5.57 -11.69
CA THR A 94 -6.45 6.46 -10.89
C THR A 94 -5.90 5.74 -9.66
N ALA A 95 -4.73 6.15 -9.19
CA ALA A 95 -4.13 5.68 -7.94
C ALA A 95 -4.42 6.66 -6.79
N GLU A 96 -5.67 7.06 -6.64
CA GLU A 96 -6.12 7.89 -5.52
C GLU A 96 -6.23 7.06 -4.24
N PRO A 97 -6.09 7.68 -3.05
CA PRO A 97 -6.27 6.96 -1.81
C PRO A 97 -7.70 6.44 -1.69
N VAL A 98 -7.83 5.18 -1.31
CA VAL A 98 -9.13 4.52 -1.13
C VAL A 98 -9.75 4.79 0.23
N TRP A 99 -8.93 5.22 1.20
CA TRP A 99 -9.32 5.57 2.56
C TRP A 99 -8.42 6.65 3.14
N MET A 100 -8.95 7.41 4.09
CA MET A 100 -8.17 8.34 4.91
C MET A 100 -8.54 8.13 6.38
N GLN A 101 -7.54 8.10 7.22
CA GLN A 101 -7.68 7.94 8.66
C GLN A 101 -7.01 9.12 9.36
N MET A 102 -7.64 9.66 10.38
CA MET A 102 -7.08 10.68 11.25
C MET A 102 -7.01 10.12 12.66
N MET A 103 -5.83 10.15 13.25
CA MET A 103 -5.56 9.58 14.57
C MET A 103 -4.77 10.56 15.44
N PRO A 104 -5.06 10.64 16.75
CA PRO A 104 -4.20 11.41 17.65
C PRO A 104 -2.82 10.78 17.74
N LEU A 105 -1.77 11.59 17.72
CA LEU A 105 -0.39 11.15 17.91
C LEU A 105 0.08 11.48 19.33
N GLY A 106 0.26 10.44 20.14
CA GLY A 106 0.64 10.61 21.56
C GLY A 106 -0.46 11.27 22.40
N TYR A 107 -0.04 11.95 23.48
CA TYR A 107 -0.94 12.65 24.41
C TYR A 107 -1.14 14.13 24.08
N GLY A 108 -0.65 14.58 22.92
CA GLY A 108 -0.66 16.00 22.53
C GLY A 108 -1.76 16.37 21.54
N SER A 109 -1.70 17.61 21.05
CA SER A 109 -2.57 18.16 20.00
C SER A 109 -2.28 17.58 18.61
N LYS A 110 -1.19 16.86 18.45
CA LYS A 110 -0.72 16.37 17.14
C LYS A 110 -1.67 15.34 16.55
N GLN A 111 -1.90 15.48 15.25
CA GLN A 111 -2.74 14.58 14.47
C GLN A 111 -1.92 13.88 13.40
N TYR A 112 -2.15 12.59 13.24
CA TYR A 112 -1.61 11.78 12.17
C TYR A 112 -2.69 11.55 11.12
N VAL A 113 -2.48 12.04 9.90
CA VAL A 113 -3.33 11.82 8.74
C VAL A 113 -2.69 10.76 7.88
N LEU A 114 -3.32 9.61 7.80
CA LEU A 114 -2.84 8.45 7.06
C LEU A 114 -3.73 8.19 5.85
N TYR A 115 -3.13 8.23 4.66
CA TYR A 115 -3.77 7.89 3.40
C TYR A 115 -3.49 6.43 3.04
N TRP A 116 -4.55 5.68 2.74
CA TRP A 116 -4.45 4.28 2.37
C TRP A 116 -4.57 4.09 0.87
N TYR A 117 -3.61 3.39 0.29
CA TYR A 117 -3.51 3.10 -1.14
C TYR A 117 -3.61 1.62 -1.42
N ILE A 118 -3.81 1.30 -2.70
CA ILE A 118 -3.78 -0.07 -3.21
C ILE A 118 -2.59 -0.20 -4.15
N ALA A 119 -1.81 -1.25 -3.95
CA ALA A 119 -0.64 -1.57 -4.76
C ALA A 119 -0.66 -3.03 -5.21
N GLU A 120 0.21 -3.34 -6.15
CA GLU A 120 0.54 -4.70 -6.56
C GLU A 120 1.98 -5.04 -6.17
N THR A 121 2.28 -6.33 -6.02
CA THR A 121 3.66 -6.85 -6.04
C THR A 121 4.24 -6.70 -7.45
N LEU A 122 5.55 -6.59 -7.57
CA LEU A 122 6.17 -6.41 -8.89
C LEU A 122 6.24 -7.74 -9.68
N PRO A 123 6.18 -7.68 -11.03
CA PRO A 123 6.47 -8.84 -11.86
C PRO A 123 7.96 -9.18 -11.84
N PRO A 124 8.35 -10.46 -12.11
CA PRO A 124 9.74 -10.93 -11.98
C PRO A 124 10.74 -10.12 -12.81
N GLY A 125 10.37 -9.69 -14.02
CA GLY A 125 11.25 -8.90 -14.87
C GLY A 125 11.59 -7.54 -14.25
N LEU A 126 10.62 -6.89 -13.62
CA LEU A 126 10.83 -5.60 -12.97
C LEU A 126 11.60 -5.74 -11.65
N GLU A 127 11.42 -6.83 -10.91
CA GLU A 127 12.22 -7.14 -9.72
C GLU A 127 13.71 -7.22 -10.06
N VAL A 128 14.07 -7.92 -11.16
CA VAL A 128 15.46 -8.03 -11.63
C VAL A 128 16.04 -6.67 -12.02
N GLU A 129 15.25 -5.81 -12.68
CA GLU A 129 15.70 -4.47 -13.07
C GLU A 129 15.95 -3.54 -11.88
N LEU A 130 15.25 -3.79 -10.77
CA LEU A 130 15.36 -3.02 -9.53
C LEU A 130 16.30 -3.66 -8.51
N GLU A 131 16.92 -4.80 -8.85
CA GLU A 131 17.88 -5.45 -7.97
C GLU A 131 18.99 -4.44 -7.60
N THR A 132 19.04 -4.11 -6.33
CA THR A 132 20.02 -3.18 -5.78
C THR A 132 20.99 -3.94 -4.90
N GLU A 133 22.20 -3.42 -4.75
CA GLU A 133 23.20 -3.95 -3.82
C GLU A 133 22.63 -3.92 -2.40
N VAL A 134 22.98 -4.92 -1.59
CA VAL A 134 22.57 -5.02 -0.19
C VAL A 134 22.93 -3.73 0.56
N GLY A 135 21.95 -3.11 1.21
CA GLY A 135 22.14 -1.84 1.94
C GLY A 135 22.01 -0.57 1.08
N ALA A 136 21.63 -0.67 -0.18
CA ALA A 136 21.31 0.51 -1.00
C ALA A 136 20.00 1.15 -0.53
N ALA A 137 19.90 2.48 -0.69
CA ALA A 137 18.68 3.22 -0.39
C ALA A 137 17.49 2.70 -1.23
N TYR A 138 16.29 2.77 -0.67
CA TYR A 138 15.05 2.44 -1.39
C TYR A 138 14.99 3.14 -2.76
N LYS A 139 14.66 2.38 -3.79
CA LYS A 139 14.45 2.87 -5.13
C LYS A 139 13.00 2.61 -5.54
N PRO A 140 12.21 3.67 -5.79
CA PRO A 140 10.83 3.50 -6.21
C PRO A 140 10.76 2.80 -7.56
N PRO A 141 9.84 1.84 -7.74
CA PRO A 141 9.61 1.23 -9.04
C PRO A 141 8.97 2.23 -10.02
N PRO A 142 9.07 1.99 -11.33
CA PRO A 142 8.33 2.78 -12.30
C PRO A 142 6.82 2.64 -12.07
N ALA A 143 6.08 3.73 -12.27
CA ALA A 143 4.63 3.74 -12.14
C ALA A 143 3.97 2.66 -13.02
N TYR A 144 2.81 2.18 -12.58
CA TYR A 144 2.03 1.22 -13.36
C TYR A 144 1.68 1.79 -14.75
N PRO A 145 2.00 1.10 -15.86
CA PRO A 145 1.76 1.61 -17.20
C PRO A 145 0.24 1.76 -17.49
N HIS A 146 -0.17 2.92 -17.97
CA HIS A 146 -1.59 3.19 -18.26
C HIS A 146 -2.21 2.24 -19.31
N SER A 147 -1.39 1.74 -20.24
CA SER A 147 -1.81 0.81 -21.29
C SER A 147 -1.84 -0.65 -20.87
N LEU A 148 -1.32 -0.98 -19.69
CA LEU A 148 -1.24 -2.36 -19.22
C LEU A 148 -2.55 -2.78 -18.55
N THR A 149 -3.23 -3.77 -19.14
CA THR A 149 -4.40 -4.38 -18.51
C THR A 149 -4.00 -5.28 -17.34
N LEU A 150 -4.89 -5.53 -16.38
CA LEU A 150 -4.64 -6.50 -15.32
C LEU A 150 -4.47 -7.92 -15.87
N ARG A 151 -5.21 -8.24 -16.95
CA ARG A 151 -5.11 -9.55 -17.64
C ARG A 151 -3.72 -9.77 -18.22
N ASP A 152 -3.15 -8.74 -18.85
CA ASP A 152 -1.81 -8.85 -19.41
C ASP A 152 -0.74 -8.77 -18.32
N ARG A 153 -0.98 -7.99 -17.26
CA ARG A 153 -0.12 -7.96 -16.09
C ARG A 153 0.04 -9.36 -15.45
N VAL A 154 -1.07 -10.08 -15.25
CA VAL A 154 -1.03 -11.45 -14.71
C VAL A 154 -0.23 -12.40 -15.61
N LYS A 155 -0.31 -12.27 -16.93
CA LYS A 155 0.47 -13.08 -17.88
C LYS A 155 1.99 -12.83 -17.86
N MET A 156 2.44 -11.73 -17.24
CA MET A 156 3.88 -11.47 -17.07
C MET A 156 4.53 -12.39 -16.03
N GLU A 157 3.75 -13.11 -15.27
CA GLU A 157 4.21 -14.05 -14.26
C GLU A 157 4.12 -15.50 -14.78
N PRO A 158 5.17 -16.31 -14.63
CA PRO A 158 5.06 -17.74 -14.90
C PRO A 158 4.10 -18.42 -13.92
N GLU A 159 3.54 -19.54 -14.32
CA GLU A 159 2.66 -20.34 -13.46
C GLU A 159 3.37 -20.69 -12.14
N GLY A 160 2.69 -20.46 -11.02
CA GLY A 160 3.25 -20.72 -9.69
C GLY A 160 4.29 -19.70 -9.21
N TYR A 161 4.40 -18.56 -9.87
CA TYR A 161 5.31 -17.50 -9.43
C TYR A 161 4.93 -17.02 -8.01
N GLU A 162 5.93 -16.93 -7.15
CA GLU A 162 5.85 -16.29 -5.85
C GLU A 162 6.59 -14.96 -5.89
N PRO A 163 5.97 -13.86 -5.45
CA PRO A 163 6.64 -12.55 -5.38
C PRO A 163 7.89 -12.62 -4.51
N LEU A 164 8.94 -11.94 -4.94
CA LEU A 164 10.20 -11.92 -4.21
C LEU A 164 10.03 -11.17 -2.88
N HIS A 165 10.38 -11.85 -1.80
CA HIS A 165 10.47 -11.26 -0.47
C HIS A 165 11.94 -10.91 -0.17
N HIS A 166 12.18 -9.67 0.24
CA HIS A 166 13.50 -9.17 0.60
C HIS A 166 13.63 -9.13 2.12
N GLU A 167 14.64 -9.80 2.64
CA GLU A 167 14.94 -9.81 4.07
C GLU A 167 15.68 -8.54 4.49
N GLY A 168 15.45 -8.08 5.74
CA GLY A 168 16.21 -7.00 6.35
C GLY A 168 15.94 -5.62 5.75
N THR A 169 14.73 -5.37 5.29
CA THR A 169 14.31 -4.08 4.72
C THR A 169 13.89 -3.06 5.77
N GLY A 170 13.59 -3.48 7.01
CA GLY A 170 13.22 -2.59 8.10
C GLY A 170 14.33 -1.60 8.45
N VAL A 171 13.96 -0.35 8.67
CA VAL A 171 14.90 0.76 8.89
C VAL A 171 15.21 1.03 10.36
N ASP A 172 14.47 0.43 11.29
CA ASP A 172 14.69 0.54 12.72
C ASP A 172 14.54 -0.81 13.45
N GLU A 173 14.80 -0.79 14.78
CA GLU A 173 14.76 -2.00 15.62
C GLU A 173 13.35 -2.59 15.76
N GLU A 174 12.30 -1.77 15.66
CA GLU A 174 10.92 -2.22 15.75
C GLU A 174 10.53 -2.92 14.44
N GLU A 175 10.79 -2.32 13.30
CA GLU A 175 10.49 -2.87 11.98
C GLU A 175 11.30 -4.15 11.69
N ALA A 176 12.52 -4.27 12.22
CA ALA A 176 13.32 -5.48 12.12
C ALA A 176 12.65 -6.72 12.77
N THR A 177 11.62 -6.52 13.61
CA THR A 177 10.84 -7.61 14.22
C THR A 177 9.60 -7.99 13.43
N TYR A 178 9.28 -7.27 12.37
CA TYR A 178 8.07 -7.52 11.59
C TYR A 178 8.19 -8.79 10.76
N GLU A 179 7.13 -9.56 10.75
CA GLU A 179 7.00 -10.74 9.89
C GLU A 179 5.94 -10.48 8.82
N SER A 180 6.27 -10.79 7.57
CA SER A 180 5.35 -10.63 6.44
C SER A 180 4.66 -11.92 6.06
N HIS A 181 3.41 -11.80 5.66
CA HIS A 181 2.57 -12.94 5.27
C HIS A 181 1.81 -12.59 3.98
N LEU A 182 1.98 -13.41 2.96
CA LEU A 182 1.18 -13.34 1.74
C LEU A 182 0.03 -14.34 1.84
N VAL A 183 -1.17 -13.85 2.18
CA VAL A 183 -2.34 -14.66 2.52
C VAL A 183 -3.54 -14.37 1.62
N SER A 184 -4.54 -15.25 1.60
CA SER A 184 -5.78 -14.97 0.88
C SER A 184 -6.47 -13.70 1.41
N VAL A 185 -7.22 -13.03 0.54
CA VAL A 185 -7.99 -11.83 0.93
C VAL A 185 -8.91 -12.10 2.12
N GLU A 186 -9.56 -13.26 2.14
CA GLU A 186 -10.45 -13.67 3.25
C GLU A 186 -9.68 -13.82 4.57
N GLU A 187 -8.53 -14.49 4.54
CA GLU A 187 -7.68 -14.67 5.71
C GLU A 187 -7.14 -13.34 6.23
N ALA A 188 -6.70 -12.44 5.32
CA ALA A 188 -6.25 -11.10 5.70
C ALA A 188 -7.33 -10.32 6.44
N ILE A 189 -8.56 -10.28 5.91
CA ILE A 189 -9.70 -9.61 6.55
C ILE A 189 -9.98 -10.20 7.94
N LYS A 190 -9.86 -11.51 8.09
CA LYS A 190 -10.05 -12.17 9.39
C LYS A 190 -8.96 -11.80 10.39
N LYS A 191 -7.69 -11.80 9.97
CA LYS A 191 -6.52 -11.48 10.82
C LYS A 191 -6.46 -10.00 11.20
N LEU A 192 -6.78 -9.09 10.28
CA LEU A 192 -6.83 -7.63 10.51
C LEU A 192 -8.02 -7.18 11.38
N GLY A 193 -8.97 -8.07 11.62
CA GLY A 193 -10.18 -7.76 12.40
C GLY A 193 -11.28 -7.11 11.56
N ARG A 194 -12.43 -7.75 11.51
CA ARG A 194 -13.57 -7.40 10.62
C ARG A 194 -14.13 -5.98 10.76
N THR A 195 -13.81 -5.29 11.84
CA THR A 195 -14.29 -3.91 12.13
C THR A 195 -13.18 -2.87 12.04
N GLY A 196 -12.00 -3.24 11.57
CA GLY A 196 -10.85 -2.36 11.47
C GLY A 196 -10.73 -1.71 10.08
N VAL A 197 -10.25 -0.46 10.03
CA VAL A 197 -10.01 0.28 8.77
C VAL A 197 -9.13 -0.51 7.80
N MET A 198 -8.13 -1.24 8.30
CA MET A 198 -7.23 -2.03 7.43
C MET A 198 -7.96 -3.17 6.70
N ALA A 199 -8.90 -3.83 7.38
CA ALA A 199 -9.76 -4.84 6.74
C ALA A 199 -10.67 -4.23 5.67
N ASP A 200 -11.21 -3.03 5.93
CA ASP A 200 -12.01 -2.28 4.95
C ASP A 200 -11.18 -1.85 3.74
N VAL A 201 -9.92 -1.44 3.95
CA VAL A 201 -8.97 -1.11 2.87
C VAL A 201 -8.72 -2.33 1.97
N VAL A 202 -8.44 -3.50 2.56
CA VAL A 202 -8.25 -4.75 1.82
C VAL A 202 -9.52 -5.13 1.04
N LEU A 203 -10.68 -5.10 1.70
CA LEU A 203 -11.96 -5.43 1.06
C LEU A 203 -12.28 -4.50 -0.10
N LYS A 204 -12.08 -3.19 0.10
CA LYS A 204 -12.32 -2.19 -0.93
C LYS A 204 -11.33 -2.34 -2.08
N GLY A 205 -10.05 -2.49 -1.79
CA GLY A 205 -9.01 -2.70 -2.81
C GLY A 205 -9.31 -3.92 -3.68
N TRP A 206 -9.66 -5.04 -3.06
CA TRP A 206 -10.00 -6.25 -3.80
C TRP A 206 -11.24 -6.08 -4.71
N LYS A 207 -12.28 -5.41 -4.23
CA LYS A 207 -13.47 -5.09 -5.04
C LYS A 207 -13.13 -4.21 -6.25
N GLU A 208 -12.29 -3.21 -6.09
CA GLU A 208 -11.87 -2.35 -7.19
C GLU A 208 -10.97 -3.08 -8.20
N ILE A 209 -10.11 -4.02 -7.75
CA ILE A 209 -9.35 -4.90 -8.63
C ILE A 209 -10.29 -5.80 -9.45
N GLN A 210 -11.26 -6.44 -8.81
CA GLN A 210 -12.27 -7.25 -9.51
C GLN A 210 -13.09 -6.41 -10.50
N HIS A 211 -13.47 -5.19 -10.11
CA HIS A 211 -14.19 -4.25 -10.99
C HIS A 211 -13.35 -3.91 -12.21
N ARG A 212 -12.07 -3.61 -12.04
CA ARG A 212 -11.15 -3.35 -13.15
C ARG A 212 -11.04 -4.55 -14.10
N PHE A 213 -10.90 -5.77 -13.57
CA PHE A 213 -10.93 -6.99 -14.40
C PHE A 213 -12.20 -7.16 -15.21
N ALA A 214 -13.34 -6.75 -14.66
CA ALA A 214 -14.62 -6.83 -15.35
C ALA A 214 -14.79 -5.76 -16.43
N MET A 215 -14.06 -4.64 -16.35
CA MET A 215 -14.06 -3.55 -17.34
C MET A 215 -13.14 -3.84 -18.55
N GLU A 216 -12.06 -4.61 -18.34
CA GLU A 216 -11.06 -5.02 -19.34
C GLU A 216 -11.49 -6.31 -20.09
#